data_845fce731f963813879f75067be64b2a
#
_entry.id   845fce731f963813879f75067be64b2a
#
_cell.length_a   1.000
_cell.length_b   1.000
_cell.length_c   1.000
_cell.angle_alpha   90.00
_cell.angle_beta   90.00
_cell.angle_gamma   90.00
#
_symmetry.space_group_name_H-M   'P 1'
#
loop_
_entity.id
_entity.type
_entity.pdbx_description
1 polymer ?
#
loop_
_entity_poly.entity_id
_entity_poly.type
_entity_poly.pdbx_seq_one_letter_code
_entity_poly.pdbx_strand_id
1 'polypeptide(L)'
;MKAVLKYTDCLHDGKRVSSVLYENNIQILRIRPGKSIYPQVIIHVNDYDELNMLIQKLNDACLYGVEVVKVNTINYSIIVIEYLLLFLCFFMLFEILCFVR
;
A
#
# COMPACT_ATOMS: atom_id res chain seq x y z
N MET A 1 -1.42 -0.26 -5.75
CA MET A 1 -0.79 -0.29 -4.41
C MET A 1 -1.70 0.41 -3.42
N LYS A 2 -1.96 -0.20 -2.29
CA LYS A 2 -2.78 0.39 -1.22
C LYS A 2 -1.87 0.92 -0.12
N ALA A 3 -2.13 2.13 0.33
CA ALA A 3 -1.42 2.74 1.44
C ALA A 3 -2.39 3.14 2.55
N VAL A 4 -2.02 2.88 3.80
CA VAL A 4 -2.77 3.30 4.97
C VAL A 4 -2.04 4.48 5.60
N LEU A 5 -2.70 5.62 5.64
CA LEU A 5 -2.17 6.86 6.20
C LEU A 5 -2.88 7.16 7.52
N LYS A 6 -2.11 7.61 8.49
CA LYS A 6 -2.57 8.04 9.80
C LYS A 6 -2.37 9.54 9.94
N TYR A 7 -3.38 10.24 10.45
CA TYR A 7 -3.30 11.67 10.67
C TYR A 7 -3.98 12.03 12.00
N THR A 8 -3.73 13.23 12.47
CA THR A 8 -4.29 13.70 13.76
C THR A 8 -5.75 14.09 13.59
N ASP A 9 -6.61 13.71 14.55
CA ASP A 9 -8.03 14.05 14.58
C ASP A 9 -8.24 15.53 14.94
N CYS A 10 -7.68 16.39 14.12
CA CYS A 10 -7.81 17.83 14.18
C CYS A 10 -8.61 18.29 12.97
N LEU A 11 -9.54 19.21 13.15
CA LEU A 11 -10.40 19.67 12.07
C LEU A 11 -9.60 20.23 10.88
N HIS A 12 -8.52 20.93 11.18
CA HIS A 12 -7.61 21.49 10.17
C HIS A 12 -6.96 20.38 9.34
N ASP A 13 -6.35 19.39 9.98
CA ASP A 13 -5.63 18.30 9.32
C ASP A 13 -6.59 17.39 8.55
N GLY A 14 -7.75 17.07 9.12
CA GLY A 14 -8.76 16.28 8.42
C GLY A 14 -9.23 16.94 7.13
N LYS A 15 -9.48 18.24 7.15
CA LYS A 15 -9.86 19.00 5.94
C LYS A 15 -8.72 19.06 4.93
N ARG A 16 -7.49 19.27 5.38
CA ARG A 16 -6.31 19.35 4.50
C ARG A 16 -6.00 18.03 3.84
N VAL A 17 -6.07 16.93 4.58
CA VAL A 17 -5.90 15.58 4.03
C VAL A 17 -6.92 15.34 2.93
N SER A 18 -8.19 15.58 3.18
CA SER A 18 -9.26 15.42 2.19
C SER A 18 -9.05 16.29 0.95
N SER A 19 -8.68 17.57 1.14
CA SER A 19 -8.44 18.50 0.03
C SER A 19 -7.25 18.08 -0.83
N VAL A 20 -6.14 17.69 -0.22
CA VAL A 20 -4.93 17.27 -0.96
C VAL A 20 -5.20 15.99 -1.74
N LEU A 21 -5.88 15.01 -1.14
CA LEU A 21 -6.23 13.77 -1.84
C LEU A 21 -7.16 14.05 -3.02
N TYR A 22 -8.14 14.91 -2.85
CA TYR A 22 -9.07 15.28 -3.91
C TYR A 22 -8.37 16.03 -5.06
N GLU A 23 -7.53 17.00 -4.75
CA GLU A 23 -6.79 17.81 -5.73
C GLU A 23 -5.83 16.97 -6.58
N ASN A 24 -5.27 15.89 -6.01
CA ASN A 24 -4.36 15.00 -6.71
C ASN A 24 -5.05 13.79 -7.36
N ASN A 25 -6.38 13.76 -7.38
CA ASN A 25 -7.18 12.67 -7.93
C ASN A 25 -6.85 11.30 -7.33
N ILE A 26 -6.56 11.27 -6.04
CA ILE A 26 -6.25 10.04 -5.33
C ILE A 26 -7.56 9.33 -4.95
N GLN A 27 -7.66 8.06 -5.27
CA GLN A 27 -8.82 7.26 -4.91
C GLN A 27 -8.76 6.88 -3.43
N ILE A 28 -9.76 7.32 -2.66
CA ILE A 28 -9.94 6.93 -1.27
C ILE A 28 -10.74 5.64 -1.24
N LEU A 29 -10.14 4.57 -0.75
CA LEU A 29 -10.79 3.26 -0.67
C LEU A 29 -11.64 3.12 0.58
N ARG A 30 -11.14 3.63 1.71
CA ARG A 30 -11.83 3.54 3.00
C ARG A 30 -11.30 4.60 3.96
N ILE A 31 -12.21 5.17 4.75
CA ILE A 31 -11.86 6.02 5.88
C ILE A 31 -12.19 5.23 7.15
N ARG A 32 -11.21 5.06 8.03
CA ARG A 32 -11.42 4.48 9.35
C ARG A 32 -11.37 5.59 10.39
N PRO A 33 -12.53 6.02 10.92
CA PRO A 33 -12.52 6.90 12.09
C PRO A 33 -11.94 6.07 13.22
N GLY A 34 -10.81 6.51 13.75
CA GLY A 34 -10.15 5.80 14.83
C GLY A 34 -10.99 5.81 16.10
N LYS A 35 -11.03 4.69 16.80
CA LYS A 35 -11.44 4.66 18.21
C LYS A 35 -10.39 5.35 19.09
N SER A 36 -9.26 5.70 18.52
CA SER A 36 -8.17 6.47 19.12
C SER A 36 -8.07 7.83 18.45
N ILE A 37 -7.17 8.68 18.97
CA ILE A 37 -6.93 10.06 18.53
C ILE A 37 -6.50 10.16 17.06
N TYR A 38 -6.19 9.04 16.41
CA TYR A 38 -5.60 9.01 15.07
C TYR A 38 -6.48 8.27 14.05
N PRO A 39 -7.30 8.99 13.29
CA PRO A 39 -8.02 8.39 12.18
C PRO A 39 -7.06 7.92 11.08
N GLN A 40 -7.50 6.95 10.30
CA GLN A 40 -6.75 6.37 9.19
C GLN A 40 -7.54 6.48 7.90
N VAL A 41 -6.83 6.71 6.81
CA VAL A 41 -7.39 6.68 5.46
C VAL A 41 -6.62 5.66 4.62
N ILE A 42 -7.36 4.83 3.90
CA ILE A 42 -6.79 3.86 2.96
C ILE A 42 -6.98 4.41 1.56
N ILE A 43 -5.87 4.57 0.85
CA ILE A 43 -5.85 5.15 -0.49
C ILE A 43 -5.21 4.18 -1.49
N HIS A 44 -5.48 4.40 -2.75
CA HIS A 44 -4.83 3.73 -3.86
C HIS A 44 -3.81 4.68 -4.50
N VAL A 45 -2.57 4.22 -4.63
CA VAL A 45 -1.50 4.92 -5.37
C VAL A 45 -0.87 3.96 -6.37
N ASN A 46 -0.28 4.50 -7.43
CA ASN A 46 0.28 3.68 -8.51
C ASN A 46 1.66 3.09 -8.15
N ASP A 47 2.50 3.88 -7.50
CA ASP A 47 3.86 3.50 -7.13
C ASP A 47 4.35 4.24 -5.88
N TYR A 48 5.57 3.93 -5.45
CA TYR A 48 6.18 4.57 -4.29
C TYR A 48 6.54 6.04 -4.54
N ASP A 49 6.87 6.42 -5.76
CA ASP A 49 7.19 7.81 -6.10
C ASP A 49 5.96 8.69 -5.94
N GLU A 50 4.80 8.24 -6.42
CA GLU A 50 3.53 8.92 -6.21
C GLU A 50 3.19 9.03 -4.72
N LEU A 51 3.38 7.94 -3.97
CA LEU A 51 3.16 7.93 -2.53
C LEU A 51 4.07 8.94 -1.82
N ASN A 52 5.36 8.97 -2.12
CA ASN A 52 6.30 9.89 -1.51
C ASN A 52 5.98 11.36 -1.81
N MET A 53 5.61 11.67 -3.05
CA MET A 53 5.16 13.00 -3.43
C MET A 53 3.91 13.41 -2.66
N LEU A 54 2.95 12.50 -2.53
CA LEU A 54 1.71 12.73 -1.80
C LEU A 54 1.97 12.98 -0.31
N ILE A 55 2.84 12.16 0.31
CA ILE A 55 3.22 12.32 1.72
C ILE A 55 3.88 13.68 1.96
N GLN A 56 4.76 14.10 1.06
CA GLN A 56 5.41 15.42 1.16
C GLN A 56 4.37 16.54 1.11
N LYS A 57 3.43 16.48 0.17
CA LYS A 57 2.35 17.47 0.06
C LYS A 57 1.45 17.49 1.29
N LEU A 58 1.14 16.33 1.83
CA LEU A 58 0.32 16.20 3.05
C LEU A 58 1.04 16.77 4.27
N ASN A 59 2.32 16.48 4.43
CA ASN A 59 3.11 17.02 5.54
C ASN A 59 3.26 18.55 5.47
N ASP A 60 3.37 19.10 4.27
CA ASP A 60 3.43 20.55 4.08
C ASP A 60 2.08 21.23 4.40
N ALA A 61 0.98 20.55 4.12
CA ALA A 61 -0.36 21.09 4.34
C ALA A 61 -0.89 20.90 5.76
N CYS A 62 -0.47 19.85 6.47
CA CYS A 62 -0.96 19.49 7.79
C CYS A 62 -0.09 20.05 8.90
N LEU A 63 -0.73 20.44 10.04
CA LEU A 63 -0.02 20.97 11.21
C LEU A 63 0.83 19.90 11.91
N TYR A 64 0.28 18.69 12.04
CA TYR A 64 0.89 17.59 12.76
C TYR A 64 1.48 16.52 11.86
N GLY A 65 1.33 16.68 10.54
CA GLY A 65 1.83 15.73 9.54
C GLY A 65 0.97 14.48 9.39
N VAL A 66 1.41 13.66 8.46
CA VAL A 66 0.76 12.39 8.12
C VAL A 66 1.82 11.30 8.14
N GLU A 67 1.48 10.13 8.69
CA GLU A 67 2.37 9.00 8.81
C GLU A 67 1.84 7.81 8.02
N VAL A 68 2.74 7.13 7.29
CA VAL A 68 2.41 5.88 6.58
C VAL A 68 2.47 4.74 7.59
N VAL A 69 1.34 4.08 7.82
CA VAL A 69 1.23 2.95 8.74
C VAL A 69 1.58 1.65 8.05
N LYS A 70 1.05 1.46 6.83
CA LYS A 70 1.21 0.21 6.10
C LYS A 70 1.10 0.45 4.60
N VAL A 71 1.90 -0.26 3.83
CA VAL A 71 1.79 -0.29 2.37
C VAL A 71 1.60 -1.73 1.94
N ASN A 72 0.50 -2.01 1.25
CA ASN A 72 0.22 -3.31 0.65
C ASN A 72 0.48 -3.23 -0.84
N THR A 73 1.54 -3.89 -1.28
CA THR A 73 1.79 -4.13 -2.69
C THR A 73 1.43 -5.57 -3.00
N ILE A 74 0.52 -5.77 -3.95
CA ILE A 74 0.37 -7.09 -4.56
C ILE A 74 1.48 -7.21 -5.58
N ASN A 75 2.55 -7.89 -5.20
CA ASN A 75 3.65 -8.11 -6.12
C ASN A 75 3.41 -9.41 -6.90
N TYR A 76 2.76 -9.28 -8.03
CA TYR A 76 2.48 -10.41 -8.93
C TYR A 76 3.75 -11.11 -9.40
N SER A 77 4.87 -10.40 -9.48
CA SER A 77 6.16 -10.99 -9.85
C SER A 77 6.63 -12.04 -8.85
N ILE A 78 6.48 -11.80 -7.55
CA ILE A 78 6.84 -12.77 -6.51
C ILE A 78 5.95 -14.01 -6.59
N ILE A 79 4.65 -13.85 -6.80
CA ILE A 79 3.71 -14.96 -6.94
C ILE A 79 4.07 -15.82 -8.16
N VAL A 80 4.37 -15.20 -9.29
CA VAL A 80 4.77 -15.91 -10.51
C VAL A 80 6.07 -16.68 -10.30
N ILE A 81 7.07 -16.11 -9.65
CA ILE A 81 8.33 -16.77 -9.32
C ILE A 81 8.10 -17.96 -8.40
N GLU A 82 7.27 -17.87 -7.38
CA GLU A 82 6.92 -18.97 -6.50
C GLU A 82 6.27 -20.13 -7.26
N TYR A 83 5.33 -19.86 -8.15
CA TYR A 83 4.71 -20.88 -9.00
C TYR A 83 5.70 -21.53 -9.94
N LEU A 84 6.60 -20.76 -10.53
CA LEU A 84 7.66 -21.29 -11.41
C LEU A 84 8.61 -22.21 -10.64
N LEU A 85 9.01 -21.86 -9.44
CA LEU A 85 9.87 -22.69 -8.59
C LEU A 85 9.18 -24.01 -8.20
N LEU A 86 7.91 -23.98 -7.86
CA LEU A 86 7.13 -25.17 -7.58
C LEU A 86 7.04 -26.07 -8.80
N PHE A 87 6.79 -25.51 -9.97
CA PHE A 87 6.71 -26.25 -11.24
C PHE A 87 8.05 -26.93 -11.57
N LEU A 88 9.17 -26.21 -11.40
CA LEU A 88 10.49 -26.77 -11.62
C LEU A 88 10.81 -27.90 -10.64
N CYS A 89 10.43 -27.77 -9.37
CA CYS A 89 10.61 -28.82 -8.36
C CYS A 89 9.82 -30.08 -8.74
N PHE A 90 8.59 -29.96 -9.17
CA PHE A 90 7.79 -31.07 -9.68
C PHE A 90 8.41 -31.73 -10.89
N PHE A 91 8.90 -30.94 -11.82
CA PHE A 91 9.54 -31.43 -13.03
C PHE A 91 10.81 -32.23 -12.71
N MET A 92 11.65 -31.72 -11.80
CA MET A 92 12.85 -32.43 -11.35
C MET A 92 12.54 -33.75 -10.64
N LEU A 93 11.54 -33.76 -9.77
CA LEU A 93 11.09 -34.98 -9.10
C LEU A 93 10.59 -36.02 -10.13
N PHE A 94 9.87 -35.59 -11.14
CA PHE A 94 9.40 -36.47 -12.20
C PHE A 94 10.55 -37.07 -13.02
N GLU A 95 11.58 -36.29 -13.35
CA GLU A 95 12.80 -36.79 -14.01
C GLU A 95 13.54 -37.81 -13.18
N ILE A 96 13.70 -37.58 -11.89
CA ILE A 96 14.36 -38.52 -10.96
C ILE A 96 13.58 -39.84 -10.92
N LEU A 97 12.25 -39.78 -10.82
CA LEU A 97 11.41 -40.98 -10.81
C LEU A 97 11.48 -41.74 -12.14
N CYS A 98 11.54 -41.05 -13.28
CA CYS A 98 11.71 -41.67 -14.59
C CYS A 98 13.13 -42.27 -14.77
N PHE A 99 14.13 -41.65 -14.17
CA PHE A 99 15.52 -42.14 -14.28
C PHE A 99 15.79 -43.37 -13.41
N VAL A 100 15.13 -43.49 -12.25
CA VAL A 100 15.26 -44.64 -11.34
C VAL A 100 14.54 -45.88 -11.85
N ARG A 101 13.66 -45.74 -12.85
CA ARG A 101 13.04 -46.84 -13.54
C ARG A 101 14.00 -47.40 -14.62
#